data_4328e3d0e05c1d6953c911968769907a
#
_entry.id   4328e3d0e05c1d6953c911968769907a
#
_cell.length_a   1.000
_cell.length_b   1.000
_cell.length_c   1.000
_cell.angle_alpha   90.00
_cell.angle_beta   90.00
_cell.angle_gamma   90.00
#
_symmetry.space_group_name_H-M   'P 1'
#
loop_
_entity.id
_entity.type
_entity.pdbx_description
1 polymer ?
#
loop_
_entity_poly.entity_id
_entity_poly.type
_entity_poly.pdbx_seq_one_letter_code
_entity_poly.pdbx_strand_id
1 'polypeptide(L)'
;SGDEKLRDLMHNAVHTAGILLGILAVLLVLLTLCILVFEGVLLLCRVHVFRTLKKASPEDRARWTAWWGEKLLAARGIDASLGWHTDETDAKLASMIDSVNPGEYRRVCQLLEKAIYGGIELKSYEERTIRSLFERVRFAPMPDLTTRMRVHCLFLNHLRRCCRKK
;
A
#
# COMPACT_ATOMS: atom_id res chain seq x y z
N SER A 1 17.66 62.02 -10.94
CA SER A 1 17.80 60.88 -11.87
C SER A 1 18.18 59.54 -11.22
N GLY A 2 18.93 59.53 -10.12
CA GLY A 2 19.25 58.29 -9.40
C GLY A 2 18.07 57.69 -8.62
N ASP A 3 17.30 58.56 -7.98
CA ASP A 3 16.15 58.18 -7.16
C ASP A 3 14.98 57.64 -7.99
N GLU A 4 14.80 58.10 -9.21
CA GLU A 4 13.78 57.61 -10.15
C GLU A 4 14.07 56.15 -10.57
N LYS A 5 15.32 55.86 -10.93
CA LYS A 5 15.73 54.49 -11.27
C LYS A 5 15.60 53.52 -10.12
N LEU A 6 15.89 53.97 -8.91
CA LEU A 6 15.73 53.15 -7.70
C LEU A 6 14.25 52.84 -7.41
N ARG A 7 13.37 53.82 -7.60
CA ARG A 7 11.93 53.70 -7.44
C ARG A 7 11.33 52.73 -8.47
N ASP A 8 11.74 52.82 -9.73
CA ASP A 8 11.30 51.90 -10.79
C ASP A 8 11.77 50.46 -10.56
N LEU A 9 13.01 50.30 -10.12
CA LEU A 9 13.53 48.97 -9.73
C LEU A 9 12.76 48.36 -8.55
N MET A 10 12.46 49.13 -7.53
CA MET A 10 11.65 48.67 -6.39
C MET A 10 10.22 48.33 -6.82
N HIS A 11 9.59 49.15 -7.67
CA HIS A 11 8.24 48.86 -8.15
C HIS A 11 8.19 47.59 -8.98
N ASN A 12 9.14 47.39 -9.89
CA ASN A 12 9.25 46.16 -10.67
C ASN A 12 9.54 44.93 -9.80
N ALA A 13 10.37 45.03 -8.78
CA ALA A 13 10.66 43.95 -7.86
C ALA A 13 9.41 43.51 -7.04
N VAL A 14 8.65 44.49 -6.54
CA VAL A 14 7.40 44.23 -5.80
C VAL A 14 6.34 43.62 -6.73
N HIS A 15 6.20 44.08 -7.95
CA HIS A 15 5.27 43.52 -8.91
C HIS A 15 5.63 42.10 -9.31
N THR A 16 6.91 41.81 -9.55
CA THR A 16 7.41 40.48 -9.86
C THR A 16 7.22 39.53 -8.68
N ALA A 17 7.51 39.97 -7.46
CA ALA A 17 7.25 39.20 -6.25
C ALA A 17 5.77 38.86 -6.07
N GLY A 18 4.86 39.82 -6.36
CA GLY A 18 3.43 39.59 -6.31
C GLY A 18 2.96 38.51 -7.31
N ILE A 19 3.48 38.53 -8.54
CA ILE A 19 3.17 37.56 -9.57
C ILE A 19 3.65 36.17 -9.14
N LEU A 20 4.89 36.05 -8.64
CA LEU A 20 5.45 34.80 -8.16
C LEU A 20 4.65 34.21 -7.00
N LEU A 21 4.22 35.07 -6.07
CA LEU A 21 3.39 34.66 -4.93
C LEU A 21 2.00 34.16 -5.38
N GLY A 22 1.42 34.83 -6.39
CA GLY A 22 0.16 34.40 -7.02
C GLY A 22 0.28 33.04 -7.69
N ILE A 23 1.35 32.82 -8.45
CA ILE A 23 1.62 31.52 -9.10
C ILE A 23 1.79 30.44 -8.05
N LEU A 24 2.56 30.69 -6.98
CA LEU A 24 2.77 29.73 -5.90
C LEU A 24 1.44 29.39 -5.20
N ALA A 25 0.59 30.36 -4.95
CA ALA A 25 -0.73 30.13 -4.35
C ALA A 25 -1.61 29.23 -5.23
N VAL A 26 -1.63 29.48 -6.55
CA VAL A 26 -2.38 28.65 -7.50
C VAL A 26 -1.84 27.21 -7.51
N LEU A 27 -0.52 27.03 -7.52
CA LEU A 27 0.10 25.71 -7.48
C LEU A 27 -0.24 24.95 -6.20
N LEU A 28 -0.24 25.62 -5.05
CA LEU A 28 -0.64 25.02 -3.77
C LEU A 28 -2.10 24.58 -3.77
N VAL A 29 -3.01 25.39 -4.33
CA VAL A 29 -4.42 25.04 -4.47
C VAL A 29 -4.59 23.82 -5.37
N LEU A 30 -3.91 23.78 -6.51
CA LEU A 30 -3.97 22.64 -7.43
C LEU A 30 -3.43 21.37 -6.78
N LEU A 31 -2.31 21.46 -6.07
CA LEU A 31 -1.73 20.32 -5.33
C LEU A 31 -2.71 19.78 -4.27
N THR A 32 -3.34 20.68 -3.51
CA THR A 32 -4.32 20.30 -2.50
C THR A 32 -5.53 19.61 -3.14
N LEU A 33 -6.02 20.13 -4.25
CA LEU A 33 -7.11 19.52 -5.02
C LEU A 33 -6.74 18.13 -5.52
N CYS A 34 -5.54 17.95 -6.07
CA CYS A 34 -5.04 16.64 -6.51
C CYS A 34 -4.99 15.64 -5.35
N ILE A 35 -4.52 16.05 -4.17
CA ILE A 35 -4.49 15.20 -2.97
C ILE A 35 -5.90 14.81 -2.55
N LEU A 36 -6.84 15.75 -2.51
CA LEU A 36 -8.24 15.47 -2.13
C LEU A 36 -8.93 14.52 -3.11
N VAL A 37 -8.71 14.70 -4.42
CA VAL A 37 -9.24 13.78 -5.44
C VAL A 37 -8.64 12.38 -5.28
N PHE A 38 -7.33 12.30 -5.08
CA PHE A 38 -6.65 11.02 -4.88
C PHE A 38 -7.17 10.28 -3.64
N GLU A 39 -7.30 10.97 -2.50
CA GLU A 39 -7.87 10.41 -1.27
C GLU A 39 -9.34 10.00 -1.46
N GLY A 40 -10.12 10.79 -2.19
CA GLY A 40 -11.52 10.47 -2.53
C GLY A 40 -11.63 9.19 -3.36
N VAL A 41 -10.82 9.05 -4.39
CA VAL A 41 -10.77 7.83 -5.22
C VAL A 41 -10.35 6.62 -4.39
N LEU A 42 -9.32 6.77 -3.56
CA LEU A 42 -8.90 5.71 -2.64
C LEU A 42 -10.01 5.31 -1.69
N LEU A 43 -10.77 6.27 -1.16
CA LEU A 43 -11.91 5.99 -0.27
C LEU A 43 -13.00 5.20 -0.98
N LEU A 44 -13.35 5.59 -2.21
CA LEU A 44 -14.34 4.89 -3.04
C LEU A 44 -13.91 3.45 -3.35
N CYS A 45 -12.65 3.26 -3.78
CA CYS A 45 -12.09 1.93 -4.00
C CYS A 45 -12.17 1.07 -2.73
N ARG A 46 -11.91 1.66 -1.61
CA ARG A 46 -12.02 1.03 -0.30
C ARG A 46 -13.43 0.51 -0.02
N VAL A 47 -14.40 1.42 -0.10
CA VAL A 47 -15.80 1.08 0.17
C VAL A 47 -16.28 0.00 -0.78
N HIS A 48 -15.87 0.08 -2.05
CA HIS A 48 -16.21 -0.93 -3.06
C HIS A 48 -15.64 -2.30 -2.69
N VAL A 49 -14.33 -2.39 -2.43
CA VAL A 49 -13.66 -3.65 -2.04
C VAL A 49 -14.28 -4.21 -0.76
N PHE A 50 -14.52 -3.37 0.24
CA PHE A 50 -15.15 -3.81 1.49
C PHE A 50 -16.55 -4.40 1.27
N ARG A 51 -17.39 -3.71 0.49
CA ARG A 51 -18.74 -4.20 0.18
C ARG A 51 -18.72 -5.51 -0.60
N THR A 52 -17.80 -5.64 -1.54
CA THR A 52 -17.62 -6.85 -2.35
C THR A 52 -17.16 -8.01 -1.48
N LEU A 53 -16.15 -7.81 -0.65
CA LEU A 53 -15.63 -8.85 0.24
C LEU A 53 -16.61 -9.26 1.33
N LYS A 54 -17.46 -8.34 1.83
CA LYS A 54 -18.48 -8.67 2.83
C LYS A 54 -19.55 -9.62 2.28
N LYS A 55 -19.83 -9.55 0.96
CA LYS A 55 -20.80 -10.39 0.27
C LYS A 55 -20.17 -11.61 -0.40
N ALA A 56 -18.85 -11.66 -0.46
CA ALA A 56 -18.09 -12.71 -1.13
C ALA A 56 -18.17 -14.05 -0.38
N SER A 57 -18.08 -15.13 -1.14
CA SER A 57 -17.94 -16.47 -0.58
C SER A 57 -16.63 -16.61 0.23
N PRO A 58 -16.52 -17.58 1.15
CA PRO A 58 -15.26 -17.86 1.85
C PRO A 58 -14.10 -18.10 0.89
N GLU A 59 -14.35 -18.80 -0.22
CA GLU A 59 -13.41 -19.06 -1.29
C GLU A 59 -12.90 -17.76 -1.93
N ASP A 60 -13.80 -16.86 -2.33
CA ASP A 60 -13.42 -15.59 -2.96
C ASP A 60 -12.63 -14.69 -2.01
N ARG A 61 -12.99 -14.68 -0.73
CA ARG A 61 -12.23 -13.97 0.31
C ARG A 61 -10.81 -14.51 0.45
N ALA A 62 -10.66 -15.85 0.42
CA ALA A 62 -9.37 -16.49 0.47
C ALA A 62 -8.54 -16.20 -0.78
N ARG A 63 -9.13 -16.30 -1.99
CA ARG A 63 -8.48 -15.92 -3.26
C ARG A 63 -7.99 -14.47 -3.25
N TRP A 64 -8.82 -13.56 -2.78
CA TRP A 64 -8.44 -12.16 -2.68
C TRP A 64 -7.29 -11.94 -1.68
N THR A 65 -7.33 -12.63 -0.53
CA THR A 65 -6.26 -12.56 0.48
C THR A 65 -4.95 -13.10 -0.06
N ALA A 66 -5.00 -14.22 -0.80
CA ALA A 66 -3.86 -14.82 -1.46
C ALA A 66 -3.24 -13.87 -2.51
N TRP A 67 -4.06 -13.34 -3.41
CA TRP A 67 -3.64 -12.37 -4.41
C TRP A 67 -3.00 -11.13 -3.77
N TRP A 68 -3.62 -10.61 -2.71
CA TRP A 68 -3.08 -9.46 -2.01
C TRP A 68 -1.74 -9.77 -1.33
N GLY A 69 -1.60 -10.94 -0.71
CA GLY A 69 -0.34 -11.42 -0.13
C GLY A 69 0.76 -11.56 -1.17
N GLU A 70 0.45 -12.15 -2.33
CA GLU A 70 1.36 -12.24 -3.47
C GLU A 70 1.86 -10.86 -3.93
N LYS A 71 0.94 -9.90 -4.11
CA LYS A 71 1.31 -8.52 -4.47
C LYS A 71 2.17 -7.83 -3.41
N LEU A 72 1.90 -8.09 -2.12
CA LEU A 72 2.71 -7.57 -1.03
C LEU A 72 4.13 -8.14 -1.07
N LEU A 73 4.28 -9.44 -1.30
CA LEU A 73 5.57 -10.11 -1.41
C LEU A 73 6.34 -9.64 -2.65
N ALA A 74 5.68 -9.56 -3.80
CA ALA A 74 6.26 -9.01 -5.03
C ALA A 74 6.74 -7.57 -4.85
N ALA A 75 5.99 -6.73 -4.14
CA ALA A 75 6.41 -5.37 -3.79
C ALA A 75 7.64 -5.35 -2.85
N ARG A 76 7.94 -6.45 -2.20
CA ARG A 76 9.14 -6.68 -1.36
C ARG A 76 10.25 -7.41 -2.10
N GLY A 77 10.12 -7.60 -3.43
CA GLY A 77 11.11 -8.29 -4.25
C GLY A 77 11.16 -9.80 -4.04
N ILE A 78 10.08 -10.36 -3.47
CA ILE A 78 9.93 -11.80 -3.27
C ILE A 78 8.89 -12.29 -4.27
N ASP A 79 9.33 -13.10 -5.21
CA ASP A 79 8.41 -13.76 -6.13
C ASP A 79 7.72 -14.91 -5.39
N ALA A 80 6.42 -14.78 -5.22
CA ALA A 80 5.59 -15.73 -4.51
C ALA A 80 4.35 -16.00 -5.33
N SER A 81 4.43 -16.98 -6.20
CA SER A 81 3.24 -17.55 -6.82
C SER A 81 2.68 -18.63 -5.91
N LEU A 82 1.36 -18.62 -5.68
CA LEU A 82 0.68 -19.64 -4.90
C LEU A 82 0.86 -21.03 -5.53
N GLY A 83 1.27 -21.97 -4.70
CA GLY A 83 1.38 -23.38 -5.07
C GLY A 83 2.71 -23.79 -5.71
N TRP A 84 3.59 -22.85 -6.06
CA TRP A 84 4.90 -23.15 -6.63
C TRP A 84 5.99 -22.54 -5.73
N HIS A 85 7.01 -23.33 -5.36
CA HIS A 85 8.15 -22.87 -4.58
C HIS A 85 7.83 -22.32 -3.18
N THR A 86 6.75 -22.80 -2.55
CA THR A 86 6.36 -22.34 -1.20
C THR A 86 7.49 -22.46 -0.19
N ASP A 87 8.28 -23.54 -0.28
CA ASP A 87 9.40 -23.81 0.62
C ASP A 87 10.55 -22.84 0.42
N GLU A 88 10.86 -22.48 -0.83
CA GLU A 88 11.89 -21.49 -1.16
C GLU A 88 11.47 -20.09 -0.68
N THR A 89 10.20 -19.75 -0.90
CA THR A 89 9.63 -18.47 -0.44
C THR A 89 9.61 -18.38 1.07
N ASP A 90 9.25 -19.48 1.76
CA ASP A 90 9.26 -19.57 3.23
C ASP A 90 10.66 -19.36 3.79
N ALA A 91 11.65 -20.07 3.24
CA ALA A 91 13.05 -19.93 3.64
C ALA A 91 13.58 -18.51 3.37
N LYS A 92 13.25 -17.94 2.22
CA LYS A 92 13.63 -16.57 1.86
C LYS A 92 13.02 -15.55 2.79
N LEU A 93 11.72 -15.66 3.11
CA LEU A 93 11.04 -14.78 4.06
C LEU A 93 11.66 -14.84 5.45
N ALA A 94 11.91 -16.06 5.97
CA ALA A 94 12.52 -16.26 7.27
C ALA A 94 13.95 -15.71 7.33
N SER A 95 14.70 -15.75 6.22
CA SER A 95 16.06 -15.17 6.16
C SER A 95 16.08 -13.64 6.04
N MET A 96 15.04 -13.02 5.46
CA MET A 96 14.97 -11.59 5.21
C MET A 96 14.26 -10.81 6.34
N ILE A 97 13.43 -11.47 7.11
CA ILE A 97 12.57 -10.84 8.11
C ILE A 97 12.67 -11.59 9.43
N ASP A 98 13.43 -11.05 10.37
CA ASP A 98 13.70 -11.67 11.69
C ASP A 98 12.42 -12.04 12.48
N SER A 99 11.33 -11.34 12.22
CA SER A 99 10.05 -11.60 12.89
C SER A 99 9.22 -12.72 12.25
N VAL A 100 9.70 -13.37 11.19
CA VAL A 100 9.04 -14.48 10.50
C VAL A 100 9.81 -15.77 10.79
N ASN A 101 9.11 -16.76 11.36
CA ASN A 101 9.73 -18.05 11.65
C ASN A 101 9.66 -18.98 10.43
N PRO A 102 10.64 -19.87 10.26
CA PRO A 102 10.58 -20.91 9.23
C PRO A 102 9.30 -21.75 9.38
N GLY A 103 8.64 -22.03 8.25
CA GLY A 103 7.38 -22.80 8.21
C GLY A 103 6.10 -21.95 8.36
N GLU A 104 6.19 -20.69 8.77
CA GLU A 104 4.99 -19.85 8.93
C GLU A 104 4.32 -19.53 7.61
N TYR A 105 5.08 -19.17 6.58
CA TYR A 105 4.53 -18.88 5.26
C TYR A 105 3.91 -20.13 4.62
N ARG A 106 4.58 -21.28 4.75
CA ARG A 106 4.04 -22.57 4.31
C ARG A 106 2.70 -22.87 4.95
N ARG A 107 2.58 -22.65 6.27
CA ARG A 107 1.31 -22.83 7.00
C ARG A 107 0.22 -21.89 6.48
N VAL A 108 0.55 -20.65 6.18
CA VAL A 108 -0.41 -19.68 5.61
C VAL A 108 -0.87 -20.13 4.22
N CYS A 109 0.04 -20.62 3.36
CA CYS A 109 -0.34 -21.19 2.06
C CYS A 109 -1.29 -22.36 2.19
N GLN A 110 -1.02 -23.31 3.08
CA GLN A 110 -1.90 -24.46 3.33
C GLN A 110 -3.30 -24.03 3.81
N LEU A 111 -3.39 -23.01 4.65
CA LEU A 111 -4.69 -22.48 5.11
C LEU A 111 -5.46 -21.81 3.96
N LEU A 112 -4.77 -21.05 3.11
CA LEU A 112 -5.37 -20.43 1.93
C LEU A 112 -5.82 -21.48 0.91
N GLU A 113 -5.00 -22.49 0.64
CA GLU A 113 -5.34 -23.60 -0.26
C GLU A 113 -6.56 -24.38 0.24
N LYS A 114 -6.62 -24.69 1.53
CA LYS A 114 -7.78 -25.32 2.16
C LYS A 114 -9.06 -24.53 1.95
N ALA A 115 -8.99 -23.20 2.04
CA ALA A 115 -10.16 -22.36 1.83
C ALA A 115 -10.52 -22.22 0.35
N ILE A 116 -9.52 -22.07 -0.53
CA ILE A 116 -9.72 -21.85 -1.97
C ILE A 116 -10.22 -23.12 -2.68
N TYR A 117 -9.58 -24.25 -2.40
CA TYR A 117 -9.87 -25.49 -3.11
C TYR A 117 -10.84 -26.41 -2.33
N GLY A 118 -10.84 -26.29 -1.01
CA GLY A 118 -11.74 -27.07 -0.17
C GLY A 118 -13.08 -26.40 0.13
N GLY A 119 -13.25 -25.12 -0.22
CA GLY A 119 -14.45 -24.34 0.10
C GLY A 119 -14.72 -24.21 1.61
N ILE A 120 -13.72 -24.48 2.45
CA ILE A 120 -13.86 -24.50 3.90
C ILE A 120 -13.63 -23.11 4.46
N GLU A 121 -14.59 -22.61 5.22
CA GLU A 121 -14.44 -21.33 5.91
C GLU A 121 -13.32 -21.37 6.93
N LEU A 122 -12.42 -20.36 6.86
CA LEU A 122 -11.32 -20.23 7.80
C LEU A 122 -11.86 -19.87 9.19
N LYS A 123 -11.37 -20.54 10.21
CA LYS A 123 -11.68 -20.20 11.59
C LYS A 123 -11.00 -18.88 11.97
N SER A 124 -11.56 -18.17 12.94
CA SER A 124 -11.06 -16.85 13.35
C SER A 124 -9.57 -16.85 13.75
N TYR A 125 -9.04 -17.93 14.30
CA TYR A 125 -7.62 -18.04 14.64
C TYR A 125 -6.75 -18.26 13.39
N GLU A 126 -7.25 -18.98 12.38
CA GLU A 126 -6.56 -19.19 11.09
C GLU A 126 -6.45 -17.87 10.32
N GLU A 127 -7.54 -17.10 10.27
CA GLU A 127 -7.51 -15.74 9.70
C GLU A 127 -6.54 -14.81 10.42
N ARG A 128 -6.45 -14.90 11.77
CA ARG A 128 -5.48 -14.13 12.55
C ARG A 128 -4.04 -14.52 12.21
N THR A 129 -3.77 -15.80 12.02
CA THR A 129 -2.44 -16.31 11.64
C THR A 129 -2.02 -15.72 10.29
N ILE A 130 -2.89 -15.80 9.28
CA ILE A 130 -2.64 -15.24 7.95
C ILE A 130 -2.39 -13.72 8.03
N ARG A 131 -3.25 -13.03 8.77
CA ARG A 131 -3.15 -11.57 8.95
C ARG A 131 -1.85 -11.18 9.66
N SER A 132 -1.50 -11.87 10.74
CA SER A 132 -0.29 -11.60 11.52
C SER A 132 0.97 -11.73 10.68
N LEU A 133 1.10 -12.78 9.86
CA LEU A 133 2.24 -12.94 8.96
C LEU A 133 2.33 -11.77 7.98
N PHE A 134 1.26 -11.47 7.26
CA PHE A 134 1.28 -10.39 6.27
C PHE A 134 1.47 -9.00 6.89
N GLU A 135 1.02 -8.77 8.13
CA GLU A 135 1.32 -7.53 8.86
C GLU A 135 2.82 -7.42 9.18
N ARG A 136 3.46 -8.49 9.65
CA ARG A 136 4.91 -8.50 9.90
C ARG A 136 5.71 -8.27 8.62
N VAL A 137 5.37 -8.97 7.55
CA VAL A 137 5.99 -8.75 6.23
C VAL A 137 5.82 -7.31 5.77
N ARG A 138 4.66 -6.72 6.00
CA ARG A 138 4.35 -5.35 5.59
C ARG A 138 5.19 -4.30 6.32
N PHE A 139 5.41 -4.48 7.61
CA PHE A 139 6.11 -3.49 8.45
C PHE A 139 7.59 -3.79 8.64
N ALA A 140 8.07 -4.92 8.11
CA ALA A 140 9.49 -5.27 8.19
C ALA A 140 10.35 -4.17 7.55
N PRO A 141 11.40 -3.70 8.24
CA PRO A 141 12.37 -2.78 7.65
C PRO A 141 13.10 -3.48 6.51
N MET A 142 13.09 -2.88 5.33
CA MET A 142 13.84 -3.36 4.17
C MET A 142 14.65 -2.19 3.61
N PRO A 143 15.97 -2.19 3.75
CA PRO A 143 16.83 -1.08 3.34
C PRO A 143 16.86 -0.88 1.82
N ASP A 144 16.71 -1.94 1.03
CA ASP A 144 16.97 -1.94 -0.41
C ASP A 144 15.74 -1.76 -1.31
N LEU A 145 14.63 -1.29 -0.77
CA LEU A 145 13.44 -1.03 -1.57
C LEU A 145 13.62 0.16 -2.51
N THR A 146 13.46 -0.07 -3.81
CA THR A 146 13.39 1.01 -4.80
C THR A 146 12.20 1.93 -4.50
N THR A 147 12.29 3.21 -4.90
CA THR A 147 11.22 4.20 -4.69
C THR A 147 9.87 3.71 -5.27
N ARG A 148 9.90 3.04 -6.43
CA ARG A 148 8.72 2.45 -7.05
C ARG A 148 8.06 1.39 -6.16
N MET A 149 8.85 0.50 -5.56
CA MET A 149 8.35 -0.53 -4.63
C MET A 149 7.79 0.09 -3.36
N ARG A 150 8.42 1.16 -2.84
CA ARG A 150 7.89 1.90 -1.68
C ARG A 150 6.52 2.50 -1.95
N VAL A 151 6.35 3.15 -3.10
CA VAL A 151 5.05 3.73 -3.51
C VAL A 151 4.00 2.63 -3.67
N HIS A 152 4.36 1.51 -4.29
CA HIS A 152 3.45 0.37 -4.45
C HIS A 152 3.03 -0.25 -3.11
N CYS A 153 3.98 -0.40 -2.18
CA CYS A 153 3.68 -0.84 -0.81
C CYS A 153 2.75 0.14 -0.08
N LEU A 154 2.96 1.45 -0.23
CA LEU A 154 2.09 2.46 0.37
C LEU A 154 0.67 2.36 -0.18
N PHE A 155 0.50 2.17 -1.49
CA PHE A 155 -0.79 1.98 -2.13
C PHE A 155 -1.52 0.74 -1.61
N LEU A 156 -0.84 -0.41 -1.58
CA LEU A 156 -1.39 -1.66 -1.03
C LEU A 156 -1.74 -1.51 0.46
N ASN A 157 -0.90 -0.80 1.21
CA ASN A 157 -1.14 -0.50 2.61
C ASN A 157 -2.40 0.32 2.81
N HIS A 158 -2.63 1.28 1.94
CA HIS A 158 -3.79 2.14 1.99
C HIS A 158 -5.07 1.33 1.73
N LEU A 159 -5.10 0.46 0.74
CA LEU A 159 -6.23 -0.43 0.44
C LEU A 159 -6.63 -1.32 1.63
N ARG A 160 -5.66 -1.79 2.44
CA ARG A 160 -5.94 -2.70 3.57
C ARG A 160 -6.39 -2.03 4.86
N ARG A 161 -5.99 -0.78 5.12
CA ARG A 161 -6.45 -0.04 6.32
C ARG A 161 -7.97 -0.03 6.47
N CYS A 162 -8.68 -0.35 5.44
CA CYS A 162 -10.12 -0.28 5.33
C CYS A 162 -10.83 -1.56 5.66
N CYS A 163 -10.18 -2.70 5.49
CA CYS A 163 -10.71 -3.98 5.97
C CYS A 163 -10.54 -4.14 7.49
N ARG A 164 -9.89 -3.19 8.18
CA ARG A 164 -9.52 -3.30 9.60
C ARG A 164 -10.54 -2.71 10.57
N LYS A 165 -11.56 -2.00 10.10
CA LYS A 165 -12.57 -1.45 11.01
C LYS A 165 -13.77 -2.39 11.09
N LYS A 166 -13.63 -3.44 11.87
CA LYS A 166 -14.58 -3.90 12.90
C LYS A 166 -14.04 -5.12 13.63
#